data_7d3f4599124d94aa9a87e4b28a2c54a1
#
_entry.id   7d3f4599124d94aa9a87e4b28a2c54a1
#
_cell.length_a   1.000
_cell.length_b   1.000
_cell.length_c   1.000
_cell.angle_alpha   90.00
_cell.angle_beta   90.00
_cell.angle_gamma   90.00
#
_symmetry.space_group_name_H-M   'P 1'
#
loop_
_entity.id
_entity.type
_entity.pdbx_description
1 polymer ?
#
loop_
_entity_poly.entity_id
_entity_poly.type
_entity_poly.pdbx_seq_one_letter_code
_entity_poly.pdbx_strand_id
1 'polypeptide(L)'
;MKTFVFALWFLLSISTVWACEVQPLFSPYDKVDGAIHVQLEKASKSVHCSLYGITNLQLANDLIAAKKRGADVELGLDRLQAAGKNDLHTLLQEAGILVEIKPVNLLEHNKFCVLDGTIVIMGSWNWSNSAQKQDNSDVIITDCPKVAQAFEAAYQRIIERDKPQ
;
A
#
# COMPACT_ATOMS: atom_id res chain seq x y z
N MET A 1 51.81 31.19 -36.02
CA MET A 1 51.41 30.50 -34.79
C MET A 1 49.92 30.58 -34.65
N LYS A 2 49.21 29.46 -34.76
CA LYS A 2 47.76 29.38 -34.61
C LYS A 2 47.48 28.83 -33.19
N THR A 3 46.91 29.69 -32.34
CA THR A 3 46.53 29.29 -30.96
C THR A 3 45.17 28.58 -31.00
N PHE A 4 45.17 27.29 -30.67
CA PHE A 4 43.94 26.52 -30.47
C PHE A 4 43.44 26.76 -29.05
N VAL A 5 42.26 27.39 -28.89
CA VAL A 5 41.54 27.50 -27.63
C VAL A 5 40.66 26.27 -27.46
N PHE A 6 41.00 25.38 -26.53
CA PHE A 6 40.14 24.26 -26.14
C PHE A 6 39.07 24.77 -25.19
N ALA A 7 37.83 24.87 -25.62
CA ALA A 7 36.70 25.13 -24.75
C ALA A 7 36.32 23.82 -24.00
N LEU A 8 36.58 23.78 -22.68
CA LEU A 8 36.20 22.69 -21.80
C LEU A 8 34.73 22.83 -21.43
N TRP A 9 33.86 22.03 -22.05
CA TRP A 9 32.44 21.96 -21.69
C TRP A 9 32.31 21.14 -20.38
N PHE A 10 32.01 21.81 -19.28
CA PHE A 10 31.64 21.18 -18.01
C PHE A 10 30.16 20.76 -18.11
N LEU A 11 29.90 19.46 -18.34
CA LEU A 11 28.57 18.90 -18.23
C LEU A 11 28.19 18.85 -16.73
N LEU A 12 27.45 19.84 -16.26
CA LEU A 12 26.76 19.74 -14.97
C LEU A 12 25.71 18.66 -15.06
N SER A 13 25.98 17.51 -14.46
CA SER A 13 24.96 16.48 -14.21
C SER A 13 23.99 17.02 -13.16
N ILE A 14 22.82 17.51 -13.59
CA ILE A 14 21.74 17.85 -12.65
C ILE A 14 21.18 16.52 -12.15
N SER A 15 21.59 16.11 -10.96
CA SER A 15 20.96 15.00 -10.24
C SER A 15 19.57 15.49 -9.82
N THR A 16 18.52 14.99 -10.48
CA THR A 16 17.14 15.20 -9.99
C THR A 16 17.01 14.51 -8.64
N VAL A 17 16.97 15.28 -7.58
CA VAL A 17 16.61 14.80 -6.25
C VAL A 17 15.09 14.58 -6.27
N TRP A 18 14.67 13.34 -6.31
CA TRP A 18 13.27 12.98 -6.12
C TRP A 18 12.97 13.13 -4.63
N ALA A 19 12.22 14.16 -4.27
CA ALA A 19 11.74 14.33 -2.91
C ALA A 19 10.49 13.47 -2.73
N CYS A 20 10.48 12.63 -1.68
CA CYS A 20 9.26 11.92 -1.30
C CYS A 20 8.20 12.93 -0.88
N GLU A 21 6.99 12.81 -1.36
CA GLU A 21 5.84 13.52 -0.82
C GLU A 21 5.22 12.71 0.31
N VAL A 22 4.96 13.34 1.45
CA VAL A 22 4.39 12.69 2.62
C VAL A 22 3.15 13.46 3.05
N GLN A 23 2.00 12.79 2.99
CA GLN A 23 0.71 13.32 3.44
C GLN A 23 0.33 12.66 4.77
N PRO A 24 0.45 13.35 5.92
CA PRO A 24 -0.08 12.84 7.19
C PRO A 24 -1.61 13.02 7.23
N LEU A 25 -2.29 12.06 7.86
CA LEU A 25 -3.74 12.01 8.02
C LEU A 25 -4.09 11.60 9.46
N PHE A 26 -5.06 12.25 10.06
CA PHE A 26 -5.48 12.03 11.44
C PHE A 26 -7.00 11.89 11.53
N SER A 27 -7.50 10.68 11.77
CA SER A 27 -8.92 10.49 12.07
C SER A 27 -9.22 10.89 13.53
N PRO A 28 -10.43 11.37 13.83
CA PRO A 28 -11.59 11.49 12.94
C PRO A 28 -11.61 12.77 12.10
N TYR A 29 -10.60 13.65 12.20
CA TYR A 29 -10.59 14.98 11.58
C TYR A 29 -10.41 14.90 10.06
N ASP A 30 -9.51 14.04 9.59
CA ASP A 30 -9.30 13.78 8.17
C ASP A 30 -10.08 12.54 7.73
N LYS A 31 -10.55 12.55 6.48
CA LYS A 31 -11.20 11.39 5.85
C LYS A 31 -10.13 10.43 5.33
N VAL A 32 -9.60 9.59 6.23
CA VAL A 32 -8.53 8.63 5.89
C VAL A 32 -9.00 7.65 4.80
N ASP A 33 -10.19 7.10 4.93
CA ASP A 33 -10.80 6.22 3.92
C ASP A 33 -10.92 6.89 2.54
N GLY A 34 -11.33 8.16 2.50
CA GLY A 34 -11.41 8.92 1.26
C GLY A 34 -10.04 9.17 0.61
N ALA A 35 -9.02 9.43 1.41
CA ALA A 35 -7.66 9.60 0.90
C ALA A 35 -7.10 8.28 0.34
N ILE A 36 -7.34 7.16 1.01
CA ILE A 36 -6.98 5.81 0.54
C ILE A 36 -7.73 5.49 -0.77
N HIS A 37 -9.04 5.75 -0.82
CA HIS A 37 -9.87 5.56 -2.01
C HIS A 37 -9.25 6.25 -3.24
N VAL A 38 -8.86 7.53 -3.12
CA VAL A 38 -8.24 8.28 -4.23
C VAL A 38 -6.96 7.63 -4.75
N GLN A 39 -6.15 7.00 -3.88
CA GLN A 39 -4.95 6.28 -4.32
C GLN A 39 -5.29 4.96 -4.99
N LEU A 40 -6.24 4.19 -4.44
CA LEU A 40 -6.68 2.93 -5.03
C LEU A 40 -7.33 3.12 -6.40
N GLU A 41 -8.06 4.22 -6.64
CA GLU A 41 -8.61 4.54 -7.96
C GLU A 41 -7.53 4.71 -9.03
N LYS A 42 -6.35 5.19 -8.65
CA LYS A 42 -5.23 5.44 -9.58
C LYS A 42 -4.36 4.20 -9.80
N ALA A 43 -4.37 3.26 -8.86
CA ALA A 43 -3.54 2.06 -8.94
C ALA A 43 -3.87 1.23 -10.18
N SER A 44 -2.83 0.87 -10.94
CA SER A 44 -2.98 0.23 -12.25
C SER A 44 -2.03 -0.93 -12.51
N LYS A 45 -0.98 -1.10 -11.69
CA LYS A 45 0.01 -2.18 -11.83
C LYS A 45 -0.09 -3.20 -10.72
N SER A 46 -0.02 -2.75 -9.47
CA SER A 46 -0.05 -3.63 -8.29
C SER A 46 -0.63 -2.95 -7.05
N VAL A 47 -1.28 -3.74 -6.19
CA VAL A 47 -1.73 -3.33 -4.86
C VAL A 47 -1.45 -4.49 -3.92
N HIS A 48 -0.39 -4.40 -3.12
CA HIS A 48 0.01 -5.40 -2.15
C HIS A 48 -0.22 -4.88 -0.75
N CYS A 49 -1.10 -5.54 0.00
CA CYS A 49 -1.53 -5.09 1.31
C CYS A 49 -1.26 -6.12 2.40
N SER A 50 -0.75 -5.69 3.55
CA SER A 50 -0.69 -6.47 4.78
C SER A 50 -1.57 -5.77 5.81
N LEU A 51 -2.72 -6.38 6.14
CA LEU A 51 -3.78 -5.74 6.93
C LEU A 51 -4.21 -6.63 8.10
N TYR A 52 -4.55 -5.98 9.22
CA TYR A 52 -5.18 -6.66 10.34
C TYR A 52 -6.55 -7.24 9.95
N GLY A 53 -7.35 -6.51 9.17
CA GLY A 53 -8.63 -6.95 8.63
C GLY A 53 -9.24 -5.88 7.73
N ILE A 54 -10.26 -6.25 6.97
CA ILE A 54 -10.97 -5.33 6.08
C ILE A 54 -12.48 -5.49 6.24
N THR A 55 -13.14 -4.44 6.75
CA THR A 55 -14.61 -4.37 6.88
C THR A 55 -15.20 -3.10 6.25
N ASN A 56 -14.37 -2.23 5.66
CA ASN A 56 -14.82 -1.08 4.90
C ASN A 56 -15.17 -1.52 3.48
N LEU A 57 -16.45 -1.53 3.16
CA LEU A 57 -16.98 -2.00 1.87
C LEU A 57 -16.50 -1.15 0.69
N GLN A 58 -16.35 0.18 0.89
CA GLN A 58 -15.85 1.06 -0.17
C GLN A 58 -14.43 0.66 -0.58
N LEU A 59 -13.52 0.51 0.39
CA LEU A 59 -12.14 0.13 0.11
C LEU A 59 -12.02 -1.30 -0.47
N ALA A 60 -12.87 -2.22 -0.04
CA ALA A 60 -12.95 -3.54 -0.66
C ALA A 60 -13.38 -3.45 -2.14
N ASN A 61 -14.36 -2.63 -2.46
CA ASN A 61 -14.79 -2.39 -3.84
C ASN A 61 -13.71 -1.70 -4.67
N ASP A 62 -12.90 -0.81 -4.07
CA ASP A 62 -11.79 -0.14 -4.75
C ASP A 62 -10.68 -1.14 -5.11
N LEU A 63 -10.36 -2.09 -4.22
CA LEU A 63 -9.45 -3.21 -4.51
C LEU A 63 -9.96 -4.08 -5.66
N ILE A 64 -11.26 -4.41 -5.65
CA ILE A 64 -11.90 -5.17 -6.73
C ILE A 64 -11.84 -4.38 -8.06
N ALA A 65 -12.07 -3.07 -8.00
CA ALA A 65 -11.98 -2.23 -9.18
C ALA A 65 -10.54 -2.15 -9.73
N ALA A 66 -9.53 -2.08 -8.85
CA ALA A 66 -8.12 -2.15 -9.26
C ALA A 66 -7.81 -3.50 -9.95
N LYS A 67 -8.27 -4.63 -9.38
CA LYS A 67 -8.13 -5.95 -9.99
C LYS A 67 -8.79 -6.01 -11.37
N LYS A 68 -9.99 -5.48 -11.51
CA LYS A 68 -10.72 -5.42 -12.81
C LYS A 68 -10.01 -4.53 -13.84
N ARG A 69 -9.26 -3.53 -13.42
CA ARG A 69 -8.40 -2.71 -14.31
C ARG A 69 -7.12 -3.43 -14.74
N GLY A 70 -6.84 -4.62 -14.19
CA GLY A 70 -5.67 -5.44 -14.51
C GLY A 70 -4.51 -5.29 -13.53
N ALA A 71 -4.68 -4.57 -12.43
CA ALA A 71 -3.68 -4.53 -11.39
C ALA A 71 -3.50 -5.90 -10.73
N ASP A 72 -2.28 -6.22 -10.34
CA ASP A 72 -2.01 -7.36 -9.47
C ASP A 72 -2.36 -6.99 -8.04
N VAL A 73 -3.44 -7.58 -7.51
CA VAL A 73 -3.97 -7.26 -6.17
C VAL A 73 -3.84 -8.48 -5.29
N GLU A 74 -3.10 -8.31 -4.19
CA GLU A 74 -2.86 -9.36 -3.19
C GLU A 74 -2.96 -8.80 -1.77
N LEU A 75 -3.50 -9.60 -0.85
CA LEU A 75 -3.63 -9.23 0.56
C LEU A 75 -3.16 -10.34 1.50
N GLY A 76 -2.46 -9.95 2.58
CA GLY A 76 -2.29 -10.77 3.78
C GLY A 76 -3.23 -10.27 4.89
N LEU A 77 -4.01 -11.16 5.52
CA LEU A 77 -4.98 -10.82 6.57
C LEU A 77 -4.77 -11.65 7.83
N ASP A 78 -5.09 -11.06 8.99
CA ASP A 78 -5.13 -11.79 10.25
C ASP A 78 -6.26 -12.83 10.26
N ARG A 79 -5.97 -14.02 10.77
CA ARG A 79 -6.91 -15.14 10.80
C ARG A 79 -8.14 -14.89 11.67
N LEU A 80 -7.95 -14.27 12.83
CA LEU A 80 -9.07 -14.03 13.75
C LEU A 80 -9.99 -12.94 13.18
N GLN A 81 -9.41 -11.95 12.50
CA GLN A 81 -10.22 -10.92 11.84
C GLN A 81 -10.94 -11.48 10.62
N ALA A 82 -10.27 -12.29 9.78
CA ALA A 82 -10.90 -12.97 8.65
C ALA A 82 -12.06 -13.91 9.08
N ALA A 83 -11.98 -14.52 10.27
CA ALA A 83 -13.09 -15.27 10.83
C ALA A 83 -14.25 -14.40 11.36
N GLY A 84 -14.07 -13.08 11.39
CA GLY A 84 -15.08 -12.13 11.85
C GLY A 84 -16.28 -12.03 10.92
N LYS A 85 -17.49 -11.92 11.49
CA LYS A 85 -18.76 -11.89 10.73
C LYS A 85 -18.83 -10.79 9.64
N ASN A 86 -18.13 -9.69 9.84
CA ASN A 86 -18.18 -8.51 8.94
C ASN A 86 -16.93 -8.39 8.06
N ASP A 87 -16.02 -9.35 8.10
CA ASP A 87 -14.84 -9.33 7.26
C ASP A 87 -15.21 -9.59 5.78
N LEU A 88 -14.48 -8.95 4.87
CA LEU A 88 -14.79 -8.94 3.44
C LEU A 88 -13.82 -9.79 2.62
N HIS A 89 -12.98 -10.63 3.23
CA HIS A 89 -12.01 -11.45 2.50
C HIS A 89 -12.65 -12.37 1.46
N THR A 90 -13.80 -12.99 1.79
CA THR A 90 -14.51 -13.87 0.85
C THR A 90 -14.95 -13.09 -0.39
N LEU A 91 -15.48 -11.88 -0.22
CA LEU A 91 -15.85 -10.99 -1.34
C LEU A 91 -14.65 -10.70 -2.25
N LEU A 92 -13.48 -10.47 -1.66
CA LEU A 92 -12.24 -10.22 -2.41
C LEU A 92 -11.79 -11.47 -3.16
N GLN A 93 -11.82 -12.65 -2.52
CA GLN A 93 -11.47 -13.93 -3.15
C GLN A 93 -12.40 -14.27 -4.31
N GLU A 94 -13.72 -14.05 -4.15
CA GLU A 94 -14.70 -14.24 -5.22
C GLU A 94 -14.46 -13.32 -6.43
N ALA A 95 -13.85 -12.16 -6.19
CA ALA A 95 -13.43 -11.23 -7.25
C ALA A 95 -12.07 -11.60 -7.89
N GLY A 96 -11.45 -12.73 -7.50
CA GLY A 96 -10.18 -13.21 -8.04
C GLY A 96 -8.95 -12.53 -7.44
N ILE A 97 -9.07 -11.91 -6.27
CA ILE A 97 -7.96 -11.36 -5.52
C ILE A 97 -7.35 -12.46 -4.66
N LEU A 98 -6.02 -12.58 -4.67
CA LEU A 98 -5.31 -13.48 -3.77
C LEU A 98 -5.36 -12.90 -2.35
N VAL A 99 -6.02 -13.62 -1.44
CA VAL A 99 -6.06 -13.25 -0.02
C VAL A 99 -5.46 -14.38 0.80
N GLU A 100 -4.29 -14.12 1.37
CA GLU A 100 -3.60 -15.03 2.26
C GLU A 100 -3.98 -14.78 3.70
N ILE A 101 -4.54 -15.79 4.35
CA ILE A 101 -4.95 -15.71 5.76
C ILE A 101 -3.86 -16.32 6.62
N LYS A 102 -3.36 -15.53 7.58
CA LYS A 102 -2.24 -15.91 8.43
C LYS A 102 -2.52 -17.12 9.32
N PRO A 103 -1.53 -17.98 9.58
CA PRO A 103 -1.71 -19.13 10.44
C PRO A 103 -1.91 -18.75 11.91
N VAL A 104 -2.41 -19.68 12.70
CA VAL A 104 -2.87 -19.51 14.10
C VAL A 104 -1.85 -18.86 15.03
N ASN A 105 -0.56 -19.04 14.77
CA ASN A 105 0.52 -18.67 15.69
C ASN A 105 1.08 -17.26 15.45
N LEU A 106 0.57 -16.56 14.43
CA LEU A 106 1.09 -15.26 14.03
C LEU A 106 -0.04 -14.25 13.95
N LEU A 107 0.10 -13.16 14.70
CA LEU A 107 -0.78 -12.01 14.60
C LEU A 107 -0.35 -11.15 13.44
N GLU A 108 -1.18 -11.00 12.43
CA GLU A 108 -1.00 -9.99 11.40
C GLU A 108 -1.63 -8.68 11.87
N HIS A 109 -0.79 -7.74 12.34
CA HIS A 109 -1.29 -6.47 12.88
C HIS A 109 -0.86 -5.25 12.08
N ASN A 110 -0.32 -5.48 10.88
CA ASN A 110 0.01 -4.39 9.97
C ASN A 110 -1.25 -3.70 9.40
N LYS A 111 -1.05 -2.50 8.92
CA LYS A 111 -2.02 -1.72 8.16
C LYS A 111 -1.23 -0.93 7.13
N PHE A 112 -0.68 -1.63 6.14
CA PHE A 112 0.01 -0.96 5.05
C PHE A 112 -0.35 -1.58 3.71
N CYS A 113 -0.26 -0.76 2.66
CA CYS A 113 -0.31 -1.18 1.26
C CYS A 113 0.80 -0.51 0.48
N VAL A 114 1.30 -1.22 -0.52
CA VAL A 114 2.18 -0.69 -1.56
C VAL A 114 1.42 -0.68 -2.86
N LEU A 115 1.31 0.47 -3.50
CA LEU A 115 0.61 0.65 -4.77
C LEU A 115 1.62 0.99 -5.87
N ASP A 116 1.54 0.27 -6.98
CA ASP A 116 2.34 0.49 -8.20
C ASP A 116 3.85 0.57 -7.96
N GLY A 117 4.34 0.08 -6.81
CA GLY A 117 5.75 0.10 -6.40
C GLY A 117 6.29 1.51 -6.07
N THR A 118 5.44 2.51 -5.93
CA THR A 118 5.82 3.91 -5.70
C THR A 118 5.06 4.62 -4.60
N ILE A 119 3.90 4.14 -4.23
CA ILE A 119 3.04 4.72 -3.18
C ILE A 119 2.97 3.75 -2.00
N VAL A 120 3.13 4.28 -0.80
CA VAL A 120 2.94 3.53 0.45
C VAL A 120 1.85 4.21 1.28
N ILE A 121 0.86 3.43 1.68
CA ILE A 121 -0.15 3.82 2.66
C ILE A 121 0.16 3.03 3.92
N MET A 122 0.33 3.69 5.07
CA MET A 122 0.65 3.01 6.31
C MET A 122 0.22 3.81 7.54
N GLY A 123 -0.07 3.11 8.63
CA GLY A 123 -0.37 3.76 9.90
C GLY A 123 -1.09 2.87 10.89
N SER A 124 -1.88 3.49 11.77
CA SER A 124 -2.64 2.79 12.80
C SER A 124 -4.11 2.55 12.41
N TRP A 125 -4.60 3.21 11.38
CA TRP A 125 -5.99 3.14 10.95
C TRP A 125 -6.33 1.76 10.36
N ASN A 126 -7.24 1.05 11.01
CA ASN A 126 -7.73 -0.22 10.47
C ASN A 126 -8.65 0.04 9.26
N TRP A 127 -8.63 -0.83 8.28
CA TRP A 127 -9.49 -0.72 7.09
C TRP A 127 -10.95 -1.07 7.40
N SER A 128 -11.51 -0.35 8.37
CA SER A 128 -12.85 -0.59 8.91
C SER A 128 -13.66 0.69 9.03
N ASN A 129 -14.99 0.58 8.95
CA ASN A 129 -15.91 1.72 9.10
C ASN A 129 -15.83 2.36 10.51
N SER A 130 -15.44 1.59 11.53
CA SER A 130 -15.30 2.10 12.90
C SER A 130 -14.03 2.93 13.10
N ALA A 131 -12.97 2.66 12.34
CA ALA A 131 -11.69 3.34 12.48
C ALA A 131 -11.80 4.85 12.19
N GLN A 132 -12.70 5.27 11.31
CA GLN A 132 -12.93 6.69 11.00
C GLN A 132 -13.44 7.49 12.23
N LYS A 133 -13.97 6.80 13.25
CA LYS A 133 -14.47 7.41 14.50
C LYS A 133 -13.49 7.30 15.67
N GLN A 134 -12.28 6.84 15.40
CA GLN A 134 -11.24 6.62 16.40
C GLN A 134 -10.05 7.55 16.13
N ASP A 135 -9.28 7.85 17.17
CA ASP A 135 -8.03 8.59 17.03
C ASP A 135 -6.96 7.66 16.44
N ASN A 136 -6.64 7.87 15.17
CA ASN A 136 -5.59 7.16 14.44
C ASN A 136 -4.75 8.15 13.65
N SER A 137 -3.55 7.72 13.32
CA SER A 137 -2.66 8.44 12.40
C SER A 137 -2.24 7.52 11.27
N ASP A 138 -2.35 8.04 10.04
CA ASP A 138 -1.85 7.38 8.84
C ASP A 138 -1.00 8.34 8.02
N VAL A 139 -0.21 7.81 7.14
CA VAL A 139 0.52 8.57 6.14
C VAL A 139 0.38 7.92 4.77
N ILE A 140 0.27 8.76 3.74
CA ILE A 140 0.42 8.37 2.35
C ILE A 140 1.75 8.96 1.87
N ILE A 141 2.64 8.10 1.39
CA ILE A 141 3.96 8.47 0.88
C ILE A 141 3.95 8.21 -0.61
N THR A 142 4.16 9.23 -1.43
CA THR A 142 4.20 9.14 -2.88
C THR A 142 5.59 9.50 -3.41
N ASP A 143 5.87 9.09 -4.64
CA ASP A 143 7.13 9.38 -5.34
C ASP A 143 8.41 8.99 -4.58
N CYS A 144 8.30 7.92 -3.75
CA CYS A 144 9.37 7.45 -2.90
C CYS A 144 9.72 5.97 -3.18
N PRO A 145 10.35 5.64 -4.31
CA PRO A 145 10.59 4.24 -4.70
C PRO A 145 11.40 3.44 -3.67
N LYS A 146 12.35 4.08 -2.97
CA LYS A 146 13.14 3.40 -1.92
C LYS A 146 12.30 2.95 -0.73
N VAL A 147 11.33 3.78 -0.32
CA VAL A 147 10.40 3.44 0.77
C VAL A 147 9.44 2.36 0.29
N ALA A 148 8.86 2.52 -0.90
CA ALA A 148 7.97 1.53 -1.48
C ALA A 148 8.66 0.16 -1.65
N GLN A 149 9.91 0.12 -2.11
CA GLN A 149 10.70 -1.10 -2.22
C GLN A 149 10.93 -1.78 -0.85
N ALA A 150 11.16 -1.00 0.20
CA ALA A 150 11.35 -1.56 1.55
C ALA A 150 10.06 -2.19 2.09
N PHE A 151 8.89 -1.55 1.86
CA PHE A 151 7.59 -2.09 2.23
C PHE A 151 7.21 -3.29 1.38
N GLU A 152 7.49 -3.27 0.07
CA GLU A 152 7.29 -4.42 -0.82
C GLU A 152 8.11 -5.63 -0.37
N ALA A 153 9.39 -5.42 -0.05
CA ALA A 153 10.23 -6.48 0.49
C ALA A 153 9.74 -7.00 1.85
N ALA A 154 9.12 -6.15 2.67
CA ALA A 154 8.48 -6.58 3.91
C ALA A 154 7.23 -7.41 3.63
N TYR A 155 6.39 -6.98 2.69
CA TYR A 155 5.21 -7.73 2.25
C TYR A 155 5.59 -9.13 1.76
N GLN A 156 6.56 -9.24 0.87
CA GLN A 156 7.02 -10.53 0.34
C GLN A 156 7.50 -11.47 1.46
N ARG A 157 8.31 -10.97 2.41
CA ARG A 157 8.73 -11.77 3.58
C ARG A 157 7.56 -12.23 4.44
N ILE A 158 6.53 -11.40 4.60
CA ILE A 158 5.33 -11.73 5.35
C ILE A 158 4.56 -12.86 4.65
N ILE A 159 4.40 -12.78 3.34
CA ILE A 159 3.66 -13.79 2.56
C ILE A 159 4.46 -15.09 2.46
N GLU A 160 5.76 -15.03 2.21
CA GLU A 160 6.61 -16.23 2.05
C GLU A 160 6.78 -17.03 3.35
N ARG A 161 6.86 -16.35 4.50
CA ARG A 161 7.02 -16.98 5.82
C ARG A 161 5.94 -18.00 6.13
N ASP A 162 4.75 -17.80 5.59
CA ASP A 162 3.55 -18.54 5.97
C ASP A 162 3.19 -19.65 4.94
N LYS A 163 3.98 -19.80 3.88
CA LYS A 163 3.83 -20.91 2.95
C LYS A 163 4.26 -22.22 3.62
N PRO A 164 3.50 -23.33 3.44
CA PRO A 164 3.93 -24.65 3.90
C PRO A 164 5.31 -24.99 3.31
N GLN A 165 6.24 -25.40 4.15
CA GLN A 165 7.52 -25.94 3.72
C GLN A 165 7.36 -27.34 3.18
#